data_f75e7a136f320cda24ac879edee8f569
#
_entry.id   f75e7a136f320cda24ac879edee8f569
#
_cell.length_a   1.000
_cell.length_b   1.000
_cell.length_c   1.000
_cell.angle_alpha   90.00
_cell.angle_beta   90.00
_cell.angle_gamma   90.00
#
_symmetry.space_group_name_H-M   'P 1'
#
loop_
_entity.id
_entity.type
_entity.pdbx_description
1 polymer ?
#
loop_
_entity_poly.entity_id
_entity_poly.type
_entity_poly.pdbx_seq_one_letter_code
_entity_poly.pdbx_strand_id
1 'polypeptide(L)'
;PAMPSYQGTRHNFAIDPALAAQLRSCAQQHNVTLFMLLLGAFNVLLHRYTGQGDIRVGVPIANRNRSEVEGLIGFFVNTQVLRTELSGQTRVGELLQGIKEHALGAQDHQELPFERLVEALKVERSLSHTPLFQVMYNHQPLVADIASIRTASGLELALVEWQGRTTQFDLTLDTYEK
;
A
#
# COMPACT_ATOMS: atom_id res chain seq x y z
N PRO A 1 3.37 -16.69 16.41
CA PRO A 1 3.15 -18.13 16.17
C PRO A 1 4.29 -18.69 15.33
N ALA A 2 4.62 -19.99 15.50
CA ALA A 2 5.68 -20.65 14.74
C ALA A 2 5.38 -20.73 13.22
N MET A 3 4.09 -20.68 12.86
CA MET A 3 3.62 -20.63 11.48
C MET A 3 2.43 -19.66 11.37
N PRO A 4 2.29 -18.91 10.25
CA PRO A 4 1.13 -18.07 10.01
C PRO A 4 -0.14 -18.93 9.94
N SER A 5 -1.23 -18.44 10.52
CA SER A 5 -2.53 -19.11 10.40
C SER A 5 -3.23 -18.84 9.08
N TYR A 6 -2.81 -17.77 8.39
CA TYR A 6 -3.47 -17.20 7.21
C TYR A 6 -4.96 -16.84 7.43
N GLN A 7 -5.43 -16.89 8.67
CA GLN A 7 -6.80 -16.47 9.00
C GLN A 7 -6.86 -14.96 9.12
N GLY A 8 -7.86 -14.37 8.49
CA GLY A 8 -8.04 -12.92 8.49
C GLY A 8 -9.51 -12.55 8.40
N THR A 9 -9.77 -11.28 8.63
CA THR A 9 -11.08 -10.66 8.43
C THR A 9 -10.90 -9.30 7.79
N ARG A 10 -11.93 -8.82 7.09
CA ARG A 10 -11.95 -7.49 6.49
C ARG A 10 -12.88 -6.59 7.31
N HIS A 11 -12.40 -5.40 7.60
CA HIS A 11 -13.18 -4.31 8.18
C HIS A 11 -13.26 -3.16 7.19
N ASN A 12 -14.47 -2.85 6.73
CA ASN A 12 -14.69 -1.73 5.82
C ASN A 12 -15.12 -0.50 6.60
N PHE A 13 -14.56 0.65 6.24
CA PHE A 13 -14.95 1.94 6.79
C PHE A 13 -14.89 3.00 5.69
N ALA A 14 -15.57 4.10 5.90
CA ALA A 14 -15.54 5.25 4.99
C ALA A 14 -15.04 6.48 5.73
N ILE A 15 -14.25 7.27 5.03
CA ILE A 15 -13.84 8.60 5.51
C ILE A 15 -14.93 9.59 5.09
N ASP A 16 -15.37 10.42 6.03
CA ASP A 16 -16.33 11.48 5.77
C ASP A 16 -15.84 12.41 4.65
N PRO A 17 -16.71 12.84 3.71
CA PRO A 17 -16.31 13.69 2.59
C PRO A 17 -15.63 15.01 3.00
N ALA A 18 -16.05 15.62 4.11
CA ALA A 18 -15.43 16.84 4.60
C ALA A 18 -13.99 16.58 5.09
N LEU A 19 -13.77 15.47 5.81
CA LEU A 19 -12.44 15.04 6.21
C LEU A 19 -11.58 14.67 4.99
N ALA A 20 -12.16 13.97 4.00
CA ALA A 20 -11.43 13.62 2.77
C ALA A 20 -10.97 14.88 2.01
N ALA A 21 -11.81 15.93 1.94
CA ALA A 21 -11.43 17.20 1.34
C ALA A 21 -10.30 17.89 2.13
N GLN A 22 -10.34 17.86 3.46
CA GLN A 22 -9.28 18.40 4.31
C GLN A 22 -7.96 17.63 4.14
N LEU A 23 -8.00 16.30 4.02
CA LEU A 23 -6.81 15.48 3.78
C LEU A 23 -6.17 15.82 2.42
N ARG A 24 -6.97 15.99 1.35
CA ARG A 24 -6.45 16.43 0.04
C ARG A 24 -5.81 17.83 0.12
N SER A 25 -6.46 18.77 0.81
CA SER A 25 -5.91 20.10 1.03
C SER A 25 -4.60 20.05 1.81
N CYS A 26 -4.53 19.25 2.85
CA CYS A 26 -3.32 19.04 3.65
C CYS A 26 -2.18 18.44 2.79
N ALA A 27 -2.47 17.44 1.95
CA ALA A 27 -1.49 16.85 1.05
C ALA A 27 -0.93 17.90 0.08
N GLN A 28 -1.79 18.74 -0.49
CA GLN A 28 -1.38 19.85 -1.38
C GLN A 28 -0.49 20.88 -0.66
N GLN A 29 -0.87 21.29 0.56
CA GLN A 29 -0.09 22.25 1.36
C GLN A 29 1.32 21.73 1.68
N HIS A 30 1.47 20.43 1.87
CA HIS A 30 2.77 19.79 2.12
C HIS A 30 3.48 19.32 0.84
N ASN A 31 2.88 19.57 -0.34
CA ASN A 31 3.41 19.17 -1.64
C ASN A 31 3.70 17.66 -1.71
N VAL A 32 2.76 16.86 -1.19
CA VAL A 32 2.76 15.39 -1.23
C VAL A 32 1.46 14.86 -1.87
N THR A 33 1.45 13.61 -2.29
CA THR A 33 0.22 12.95 -2.78
C THR A 33 -0.66 12.50 -1.61
N LEU A 34 -1.95 12.25 -1.87
CA LEU A 34 -2.84 11.67 -0.87
C LEU A 34 -2.33 10.30 -0.38
N PHE A 35 -1.79 9.48 -1.28
CA PHE A 35 -1.09 8.24 -0.94
C PHE A 35 0.00 8.46 0.12
N MET A 36 0.89 9.43 -0.08
CA MET A 36 1.99 9.72 0.85
C MET A 36 1.48 10.21 2.21
N LEU A 37 0.44 11.05 2.21
CA LEU A 37 -0.19 11.53 3.44
C LEU A 37 -0.81 10.37 4.24
N LEU A 38 -1.59 9.52 3.57
CA LEU A 38 -2.25 8.37 4.21
C LEU A 38 -1.23 7.32 4.66
N LEU A 39 -0.17 7.08 3.90
CA LEU A 39 0.95 6.24 4.33
C LEU A 39 1.60 6.81 5.61
N GLY A 40 1.79 8.13 5.68
CA GLY A 40 2.32 8.79 6.87
C GLY A 40 1.42 8.60 8.09
N ALA A 41 0.12 8.79 7.93
CA ALA A 41 -0.85 8.55 9.00
C ALA A 41 -0.84 7.07 9.45
N PHE A 42 -0.75 6.14 8.50
CA PHE A 42 -0.67 4.71 8.78
C PHE A 42 0.62 4.35 9.53
N ASN A 43 1.77 4.90 9.14
CA ASN A 43 3.03 4.71 9.84
C ASN A 43 3.00 5.25 11.27
N VAL A 44 2.37 6.41 11.50
CA VAL A 44 2.15 6.94 12.85
C VAL A 44 1.27 6.01 13.68
N LEU A 45 0.20 5.46 13.09
CA LEU A 45 -0.65 4.48 13.76
C LEU A 45 0.16 3.25 14.17
N LEU A 46 0.92 2.66 13.25
CA LEU A 46 1.78 1.49 13.51
C LEU A 46 2.79 1.79 14.62
N HIS A 47 3.48 2.93 14.55
CA HIS A 47 4.41 3.38 15.58
C HIS A 47 3.74 3.46 16.97
N ARG A 48 2.54 4.04 17.03
CA ARG A 48 1.79 4.18 18.30
C ARG A 48 1.39 2.84 18.91
N TYR A 49 1.02 1.87 18.09
CA TYR A 49 0.61 0.54 18.57
C TYR A 49 1.77 -0.38 18.89
N THR A 50 2.88 -0.30 18.14
CA THR A 50 4.00 -1.23 18.28
C THR A 50 5.14 -0.69 19.13
N GLY A 51 5.25 0.64 19.27
CA GLY A 51 6.41 1.31 19.86
C GLY A 51 7.67 1.29 18.98
N GLN A 52 7.60 0.73 17.76
CA GLN A 52 8.73 0.64 16.84
C GLN A 52 8.98 1.99 16.16
N GLY A 53 10.24 2.40 16.08
CA GLY A 53 10.64 3.61 15.35
C GLY A 53 11.03 3.37 13.90
N ASP A 54 11.32 2.14 13.51
CA ASP A 54 11.62 1.71 12.13
C ASP A 54 10.41 0.96 11.57
N ILE A 55 9.60 1.65 10.78
CA ILE A 55 8.38 1.11 10.18
C ILE A 55 8.65 0.77 8.72
N ARG A 56 8.31 -0.46 8.33
CA ARG A 56 8.46 -0.95 6.97
C ARG A 56 7.11 -1.43 6.46
N VAL A 57 6.68 -0.85 5.35
CA VAL A 57 5.39 -1.16 4.72
C VAL A 57 5.63 -1.62 3.29
N GLY A 58 5.06 -2.78 2.93
CA GLY A 58 5.00 -3.23 1.55
C GLY A 58 3.97 -2.43 0.77
N VAL A 59 4.32 -2.00 -0.43
CA VAL A 59 3.43 -1.27 -1.34
C VAL A 59 3.44 -1.98 -2.69
N PRO A 60 2.29 -2.51 -3.15
CA PRO A 60 2.21 -3.12 -4.47
C PRO A 60 2.25 -2.04 -5.54
N ILE A 61 2.96 -2.30 -6.64
CA ILE A 61 3.03 -1.45 -7.81
C ILE A 61 2.67 -2.24 -9.06
N ALA A 62 2.02 -1.59 -10.02
CA ALA A 62 1.58 -2.24 -11.25
C ALA A 62 2.75 -2.71 -12.14
N ASN A 63 3.91 -2.05 -12.03
CA ASN A 63 5.14 -2.33 -12.77
C ASN A 63 4.91 -2.37 -14.31
N ARG A 64 4.05 -1.44 -14.81
CA ARG A 64 3.70 -1.28 -16.22
C ARG A 64 4.22 0.06 -16.73
N ASN A 65 5.55 0.21 -16.75
CA ASN A 65 6.23 1.49 -17.04
C ASN A 65 6.45 1.73 -18.53
N ARG A 66 6.07 0.77 -19.38
CA ARG A 66 6.26 0.81 -20.83
C ARG A 66 4.91 0.65 -21.51
N SER A 67 4.65 1.45 -22.53
CA SER A 67 3.40 1.40 -23.30
C SER A 67 3.14 0.02 -23.91
N GLU A 68 4.22 -0.71 -24.26
CA GLU A 68 4.12 -2.04 -24.85
C GLU A 68 3.52 -3.08 -23.89
N VAL A 69 3.63 -2.87 -22.57
CA VAL A 69 3.12 -3.82 -21.56
C VAL A 69 1.79 -3.37 -20.95
N GLU A 70 1.31 -2.15 -21.22
CA GLU A 70 0.06 -1.64 -20.65
C GLU A 70 -1.15 -2.52 -20.99
N GLY A 71 -1.29 -2.91 -22.25
CA GLY A 71 -2.40 -3.73 -22.75
C GLY A 71 -2.23 -5.24 -22.58
N LEU A 72 -1.10 -5.72 -22.07
CA LEU A 72 -0.85 -7.15 -21.95
C LEU A 72 -1.57 -7.74 -20.73
N ILE A 73 -2.18 -8.89 -20.92
CA ILE A 73 -2.71 -9.70 -19.82
C ILE A 73 -1.56 -10.50 -19.22
N GLY A 74 -1.34 -10.35 -17.91
CA GLY A 74 -0.27 -11.06 -17.21
C GLY A 74 -0.04 -10.53 -15.81
N PHE A 75 0.82 -11.23 -15.06
CA PHE A 75 1.23 -10.81 -13.71
C PHE A 75 2.48 -9.95 -13.81
N PHE A 76 2.31 -8.64 -13.63
CA PHE A 76 3.38 -7.65 -13.66
C PHE A 76 3.65 -7.00 -12.30
N VAL A 77 2.76 -7.25 -11.34
CA VAL A 77 2.84 -6.62 -10.02
C VAL A 77 4.18 -6.91 -9.36
N ASN A 78 4.82 -5.86 -8.87
CA ASN A 78 5.98 -5.93 -7.99
C ASN A 78 5.64 -5.31 -6.63
N THR A 79 6.45 -5.57 -5.62
CA THR A 79 6.27 -4.98 -4.29
C THR A 79 7.48 -4.14 -3.94
N GLN A 80 7.23 -2.89 -3.57
CA GLN A 80 8.23 -2.01 -2.98
C GLN A 80 8.13 -2.04 -1.46
N VAL A 81 9.24 -1.82 -0.77
CA VAL A 81 9.29 -1.67 0.68
C VAL A 81 9.62 -0.23 1.01
N LEU A 82 8.66 0.49 1.56
CA LEU A 82 8.85 1.86 2.02
C LEU A 82 9.20 1.84 3.52
N ARG A 83 10.39 2.33 3.84
CA ARG A 83 10.89 2.44 5.20
C ARG A 83 10.69 3.85 5.71
N THR A 84 10.20 3.99 6.92
CA THR A 84 10.01 5.27 7.60
C THR A 84 10.57 5.20 9.01
N GLU A 85 11.45 6.13 9.35
CA GLU A 85 11.95 6.29 10.71
C GLU A 85 11.12 7.33 11.46
N LEU A 86 10.62 6.95 12.60
CA LEU A 86 9.72 7.75 13.45
C LEU A 86 10.20 7.76 14.90
N SER A 87 10.00 8.89 15.53
CA SER A 87 10.16 9.07 16.98
C SER A 87 9.01 9.90 17.54
N GLY A 88 8.85 9.94 18.84
CA GLY A 88 7.86 10.80 19.49
C GLY A 88 8.09 12.30 19.26
N GLN A 89 9.24 12.70 18.71
CA GLN A 89 9.60 14.08 18.40
C GLN A 89 9.50 14.42 16.92
N THR A 90 9.24 13.43 16.05
CA THR A 90 9.14 13.65 14.61
C THR A 90 7.97 14.55 14.28
N ARG A 91 8.22 15.66 13.60
CA ARG A 91 7.18 16.60 13.16
C ARG A 91 6.50 16.08 11.91
N VAL A 92 5.19 16.37 11.76
CA VAL A 92 4.40 15.92 10.61
C VAL A 92 5.02 16.35 9.28
N GLY A 93 5.49 17.60 9.17
CA GLY A 93 6.13 18.08 7.94
C GLY A 93 7.40 17.31 7.57
N GLU A 94 8.25 17.00 8.58
CA GLU A 94 9.46 16.21 8.40
C GLU A 94 9.13 14.77 7.97
N LEU A 95 8.13 14.16 8.61
CA LEU A 95 7.64 12.83 8.26
C LEU A 95 7.17 12.78 6.80
N LEU A 96 6.30 13.72 6.40
CA LEU A 96 5.76 13.74 5.04
C LEU A 96 6.84 13.99 3.98
N GLN A 97 7.82 14.82 4.28
CA GLN A 97 8.94 15.07 3.40
C GLN A 97 9.82 13.83 3.24
N GLY A 98 10.14 13.14 4.34
CA GLY A 98 10.90 11.88 4.30
C GLY A 98 10.15 10.78 3.53
N ILE A 99 8.83 10.65 3.72
CA ILE A 99 8.01 9.70 2.95
C ILE A 99 8.05 10.04 1.46
N LYS A 100 7.96 11.32 1.09
CA LYS A 100 8.05 11.75 -0.30
C LYS A 100 9.40 11.36 -0.92
N GLU A 101 10.49 11.64 -0.24
CA GLU A 101 11.84 11.30 -0.72
C GLU A 101 12.00 9.80 -0.91
N HIS A 102 11.57 9.00 0.06
CA HIS A 102 11.64 7.54 -0.03
C HIS A 102 10.73 6.97 -1.13
N ALA A 103 9.51 7.51 -1.29
CA ALA A 103 8.57 7.04 -2.31
C ALA A 103 9.08 7.38 -3.73
N LEU A 104 9.64 8.57 -3.94
CA LEU A 104 10.24 8.95 -5.23
C LEU A 104 11.49 8.10 -5.51
N GLY A 105 12.39 7.93 -4.54
CA GLY A 105 13.55 7.07 -4.70
C GLY A 105 13.19 5.61 -4.98
N ALA A 106 12.14 5.08 -4.36
CA ALA A 106 11.63 3.75 -4.67
C ALA A 106 11.06 3.66 -6.08
N GLN A 107 10.39 4.71 -6.56
CA GLN A 107 9.87 4.78 -7.92
C GLN A 107 11.00 4.76 -8.96
N ASP A 108 12.12 5.43 -8.71
CA ASP A 108 13.29 5.42 -9.61
C ASP A 108 13.91 4.02 -9.75
N HIS A 109 13.67 3.13 -8.77
CA HIS A 109 14.18 1.76 -8.73
C HIS A 109 13.08 0.69 -8.80
N GLN A 110 11.90 1.04 -9.31
CA GLN A 110 10.72 0.16 -9.29
C GLN A 110 10.87 -1.12 -10.13
N GLU A 111 11.84 -1.17 -11.02
CA GLU A 111 12.13 -2.37 -11.84
C GLU A 111 12.86 -3.47 -11.05
N LEU A 112 13.40 -3.17 -9.85
CA LEU A 112 14.06 -4.16 -9.03
C LEU A 112 13.03 -5.14 -8.44
N PRO A 113 13.06 -6.45 -8.78
CA PRO A 113 12.15 -7.42 -8.20
C PRO A 113 12.34 -7.54 -6.69
N PHE A 114 11.24 -7.71 -5.94
CA PHE A 114 11.27 -7.86 -4.49
C PHE A 114 12.18 -9.00 -4.03
N GLU A 115 12.18 -10.13 -4.74
CA GLU A 115 13.01 -11.29 -4.44
C GLU A 115 14.50 -10.97 -4.53
N ARG A 116 14.88 -10.12 -5.49
CA ARG A 116 16.28 -9.67 -5.63
C ARG A 116 16.68 -8.75 -4.49
N LEU A 117 15.77 -7.91 -4.01
CA LEU A 117 16.01 -7.08 -2.83
C LEU A 117 16.24 -7.94 -1.58
N VAL A 118 15.41 -8.96 -1.35
CA VAL A 118 15.56 -9.90 -0.24
C VAL A 118 16.89 -10.65 -0.31
N GLU A 119 17.29 -11.09 -1.50
CA GLU A 119 18.55 -11.78 -1.73
C GLU A 119 19.76 -10.87 -1.46
N ALA A 120 19.74 -9.64 -1.98
CA ALA A 120 20.82 -8.67 -1.82
C ALA A 120 21.03 -8.25 -0.36
N LEU A 121 19.94 -8.11 0.40
CA LEU A 121 19.99 -7.76 1.83
C LEU A 121 20.28 -8.96 2.73
N LYS A 122 20.38 -10.18 2.17
CA LYS A 122 20.64 -11.42 2.93
C LYS A 122 19.72 -11.57 4.14
N VAL A 123 18.43 -11.22 3.95
CA VAL A 123 17.44 -11.30 5.01
C VAL A 123 17.23 -12.74 5.42
N GLU A 124 17.28 -13.00 6.72
CA GLU A 124 17.04 -14.32 7.27
C GLU A 124 15.60 -14.76 6.96
N ARG A 125 15.44 -15.93 6.34
CA ARG A 125 14.12 -16.45 5.98
C ARG A 125 13.47 -17.06 7.20
N SER A 126 12.26 -16.64 7.50
CA SER A 126 11.43 -17.17 8.56
C SER A 126 10.20 -17.89 7.97
N LEU A 127 9.78 -18.97 8.62
CA LEU A 127 8.50 -19.61 8.30
C LEU A 127 7.31 -18.90 8.96
N SER A 128 7.57 -17.99 9.89
CA SER A 128 6.54 -17.31 10.68
C SER A 128 6.12 -15.95 10.14
N HIS A 129 6.92 -15.34 9.26
CA HIS A 129 6.64 -14.01 8.71
C HIS A 129 7.32 -13.79 7.36
N THR A 130 6.77 -12.88 6.58
CA THR A 130 7.38 -12.43 5.32
C THR A 130 8.68 -11.67 5.56
N PRO A 131 9.66 -11.77 4.66
CA PRO A 131 10.89 -10.99 4.79
C PRO A 131 10.61 -9.49 4.62
N LEU A 132 11.37 -8.66 5.32
CA LEU A 132 11.40 -7.19 5.28
C LEU A 132 10.17 -6.48 5.86
N PHE A 133 8.95 -6.93 5.60
CA PHE A 133 7.71 -6.29 6.08
C PHE A 133 6.63 -7.32 6.40
N GLN A 134 5.70 -6.98 7.30
CA GLN A 134 4.52 -7.79 7.66
C GLN A 134 3.21 -7.03 7.41
N VAL A 135 3.32 -5.76 7.02
CA VAL A 135 2.20 -4.85 6.83
C VAL A 135 2.21 -4.32 5.40
N MET A 136 1.06 -4.32 4.74
CA MET A 136 0.91 -3.83 3.37
C MET A 136 -0.03 -2.63 3.30
N TYR A 137 0.28 -1.68 2.44
CA TYR A 137 -0.58 -0.56 2.11
C TYR A 137 -0.80 -0.48 0.59
N ASN A 138 -2.04 -0.54 0.19
CA ASN A 138 -2.46 -0.43 -1.21
C ASN A 138 -3.40 0.77 -1.36
N HIS A 139 -3.07 1.69 -2.25
CA HIS A 139 -3.89 2.85 -2.59
C HIS A 139 -4.28 2.79 -4.05
N GLN A 140 -5.58 2.78 -4.30
CA GLN A 140 -6.11 2.80 -5.67
C GLN A 140 -6.76 4.16 -5.93
N PRO A 141 -6.24 4.94 -6.90
CA PRO A 141 -6.94 6.11 -7.37
C PRO A 141 -8.27 5.66 -8.00
N LEU A 142 -9.21 6.57 -8.07
CA LEU A 142 -10.59 6.41 -8.54
C LEU A 142 -10.82 5.13 -9.37
N VAL A 143 -11.39 4.13 -8.75
CA VAL A 143 -11.91 2.96 -9.49
C VAL A 143 -13.23 3.43 -10.06
N ALA A 144 -13.34 3.48 -11.40
CA ALA A 144 -14.63 3.67 -12.06
C ALA A 144 -15.66 2.74 -11.40
N ASP A 145 -16.85 3.26 -11.13
CA ASP A 145 -17.90 2.51 -10.45
C ASP A 145 -18.23 1.23 -11.26
N ILE A 146 -17.59 0.13 -10.84
CA ILE A 146 -17.73 -1.19 -11.48
C ILE A 146 -19.04 -1.87 -10.95
N ALA A 147 -19.99 -1.08 -10.50
CA ALA A 147 -21.27 -1.64 -10.03
C ALA A 147 -21.95 -2.49 -11.11
N SER A 148 -21.77 -2.13 -12.38
CA SER A 148 -22.11 -3.00 -13.53
C SER A 148 -21.34 -2.55 -14.78
N ILE A 149 -20.54 -3.43 -15.35
CA ILE A 149 -19.93 -3.22 -16.66
C ILE A 149 -20.75 -4.00 -17.68
N ARG A 150 -21.32 -3.30 -18.67
CA ARG A 150 -21.90 -3.93 -19.87
C ARG A 150 -20.85 -3.92 -20.98
N THR A 151 -20.47 -5.11 -21.44
CA THR A 151 -19.58 -5.25 -22.59
C THR A 151 -20.36 -5.01 -23.90
N ALA A 152 -19.64 -4.68 -24.97
CA ALA A 152 -20.24 -4.53 -26.31
C ALA A 152 -20.94 -5.81 -26.80
N SER A 153 -20.57 -6.98 -26.28
CA SER A 153 -21.22 -8.27 -26.56
C SER A 153 -22.49 -8.54 -25.73
N GLY A 154 -22.89 -7.58 -24.87
CA GLY A 154 -24.07 -7.72 -24.03
C GLY A 154 -23.83 -8.50 -22.73
N LEU A 155 -22.58 -8.87 -22.42
CA LEU A 155 -22.26 -9.49 -21.13
C LEU A 155 -22.34 -8.46 -20.02
N GLU A 156 -23.01 -8.80 -18.95
CA GLU A 156 -23.17 -7.99 -17.77
C GLU A 156 -22.30 -8.55 -16.65
N LEU A 157 -21.36 -7.72 -16.16
CA LEU A 157 -20.42 -8.08 -15.08
C LEU A 157 -20.85 -7.32 -13.83
N ALA A 158 -21.05 -8.02 -12.72
CA ALA A 158 -21.31 -7.43 -11.43
C ALA A 158 -20.28 -7.86 -10.41
N LEU A 159 -19.94 -6.95 -9.49
CA LEU A 159 -19.10 -7.28 -8.34
C LEU A 159 -19.88 -8.17 -7.37
N VAL A 160 -19.29 -9.31 -7.03
CA VAL A 160 -19.79 -10.17 -5.95
C VAL A 160 -18.94 -9.90 -4.71
N GLU A 161 -19.61 -9.54 -3.62
CA GLU A 161 -18.91 -9.39 -2.34
C GLU A 161 -18.39 -10.75 -1.88
N TRP A 162 -17.07 -10.87 -1.83
CA TRP A 162 -16.40 -12.05 -1.32
C TRP A 162 -15.94 -11.81 0.13
N GLN A 163 -16.50 -12.54 1.07
CA GLN A 163 -16.03 -12.55 2.46
C GLN A 163 -14.78 -13.45 2.57
N GLY A 164 -13.64 -12.93 2.15
CA GLY A 164 -12.37 -13.61 2.34
C GLY A 164 -12.04 -13.75 3.83
N ARG A 165 -11.72 -14.99 4.26
CA ARG A 165 -11.28 -15.29 5.64
C ARG A 165 -9.79 -15.57 5.73
N THR A 166 -9.05 -15.21 4.69
CA THR A 166 -7.61 -15.44 4.59
C THR A 166 -6.87 -14.14 4.39
N THR A 167 -5.67 -14.05 4.95
CA THR A 167 -4.75 -12.94 4.77
C THR A 167 -3.33 -13.47 4.52
N GLN A 168 -2.52 -12.71 3.78
CA GLN A 168 -1.11 -13.02 3.55
C GLN A 168 -0.19 -12.23 4.51
N PHE A 169 -0.69 -11.12 5.05
CA PHE A 169 0.06 -10.21 5.92
C PHE A 169 -0.66 -10.04 7.25
N ASP A 170 0.06 -9.59 8.26
CA ASP A 170 -0.51 -9.32 9.58
C ASP A 170 -1.56 -8.22 9.52
N LEU A 171 -1.33 -7.21 8.67
CA LEU A 171 -2.27 -6.12 8.43
C LEU A 171 -2.13 -5.64 6.98
N THR A 172 -3.27 -5.44 6.31
CA THR A 172 -3.35 -4.76 5.00
C THR A 172 -4.32 -3.60 5.10
N LEU A 173 -3.86 -2.41 4.69
CA LEU A 173 -4.70 -1.25 4.50
C LEU A 173 -4.94 -1.04 3.00
N ASP A 174 -6.18 -1.19 2.57
CA ASP A 174 -6.61 -0.83 1.21
C ASP A 174 -7.41 0.48 1.26
N THR A 175 -7.04 1.46 0.44
CA THR A 175 -7.76 2.73 0.33
C THR A 175 -8.16 2.99 -1.12
N TYR A 176 -9.37 3.52 -1.30
CA TYR A 176 -9.95 3.82 -2.61
C TYR A 176 -10.47 5.25 -2.61
N GLU A 177 -10.26 5.98 -3.69
CA GLU A 177 -10.98 7.23 -3.93
C GLU A 177 -12.28 6.93 -4.69
N LYS A 178 -13.40 7.57 -4.26
CA LYS A 178 -14.70 7.53 -4.93
C LYS A 178 -15.10 8.90 -5.41
#